data_1b06f92ec4749c07d1a02a705d9eb6c9
#
_entry.id   1b06f92ec4749c07d1a02a705d9eb6c9
#
_cell.length_a   1.000
_cell.length_b   1.000
_cell.length_c   1.000
_cell.angle_alpha   90.00
_cell.angle_beta   90.00
_cell.angle_gamma   90.00
#
_symmetry.space_group_name_H-M   'P 1'
#
loop_
_entity.id
_entity.type
_entity.pdbx_description
1 polymer ?
#
loop_
_entity_poly.entity_id
_entity_poly.type
_entity_poly.pdbx_seq_one_letter_code
_entity_poly.pdbx_strand_id
1 'polypeptide(L)'
;LKVRCADGRAHLAGRPDGSADVVLIDAFVGARVPRHLATVEALADVARVVGPGGAVAINVVDAPPMADVRAIGTALGESFATVAAVGGRPVLRGRRAGNVVLVGGHGPLPLERVRVRATADPSPAGLLSPAETAAFCRGTPAWRD
;
A
#
# COMPACT_ATOMS: atom_id res chain seq x y z
N LEU A 1 -12.76 19.90 -2.61
CA LEU A 1 -11.51 19.28 -3.05
C LEU A 1 -10.51 20.36 -3.42
N LYS A 2 -9.29 20.31 -2.85
CA LYS A 2 -8.17 21.19 -3.24
C LYS A 2 -7.21 20.36 -4.09
N VAL A 3 -6.93 20.80 -5.31
CA VAL A 3 -5.97 20.15 -6.21
C VAL A 3 -4.70 20.99 -6.26
N ARG A 4 -3.55 20.33 -6.20
CA ARG A 4 -2.23 20.96 -6.34
C ARG A 4 -1.38 20.15 -7.31
N CYS A 5 -0.68 20.83 -8.20
CA CYS A 5 0.34 20.21 -9.03
C CYS A 5 1.69 20.32 -8.29
N ALA A 6 2.18 19.19 -7.77
CA ALA A 6 3.43 19.12 -7.03
C ALA A 6 3.98 17.69 -7.05
N ASP A 7 5.27 17.54 -6.78
CA ASP A 7 5.85 16.24 -6.49
C ASP A 7 5.29 15.69 -5.17
N GLY A 8 4.76 14.47 -5.21
CA GLY A 8 4.06 13.85 -4.07
C GLY A 8 4.98 13.65 -2.87
N ARG A 9 6.23 13.26 -3.09
CA ARG A 9 7.21 13.03 -2.02
C ARG A 9 7.63 14.34 -1.36
N ALA A 10 7.98 15.36 -2.15
CA ALA A 10 8.32 16.67 -1.62
C ALA A 10 7.14 17.28 -0.84
N HIS A 11 5.90 17.04 -1.31
CA HIS A 11 4.71 17.48 -0.58
C HIS A 11 4.56 16.77 0.77
N LEU A 12 4.74 15.46 0.84
CA LEU A 12 4.68 14.69 2.09
C LEU A 12 5.76 15.13 3.09
N ALA A 13 6.99 15.32 2.62
CA ALA A 13 8.10 15.77 3.47
C ALA A 13 7.82 17.11 4.17
N GLY A 14 7.09 18.02 3.49
CA GLY A 14 6.69 19.33 4.06
C GLY A 14 5.40 19.32 4.90
N ARG A 15 4.74 18.19 5.07
CA ARG A 15 3.50 18.09 5.87
C ARG A 15 3.79 17.92 7.35
N PRO A 16 2.97 18.53 8.24
CA PRO A 16 3.05 18.26 9.68
C PRO A 16 2.73 16.81 10.02
N ASP A 17 3.27 16.33 11.13
CA ASP A 17 2.95 15.02 11.68
C ASP A 17 1.46 14.90 11.99
N GLY A 18 0.86 13.74 11.71
CA GLY A 18 -0.54 13.45 11.98
C GLY A 18 -1.54 14.39 11.25
N SER A 19 -1.12 15.03 10.15
CA SER A 19 -1.94 16.01 9.43
C SER A 19 -2.89 15.40 8.40
N ALA A 20 -2.94 14.08 8.27
CA ALA A 20 -3.84 13.35 7.40
C ALA A 20 -4.40 12.11 8.10
N ASP A 21 -5.69 11.86 7.93
CA ASP A 21 -6.32 10.61 8.39
C ASP A 21 -6.01 9.45 7.45
N VAL A 22 -5.90 9.74 6.16
CA VAL A 22 -5.61 8.75 5.12
C VAL A 22 -4.72 9.37 4.04
N VAL A 23 -3.71 8.61 3.60
CA VAL A 23 -2.92 8.90 2.40
C VAL A 23 -3.22 7.82 1.36
N LEU A 24 -3.62 8.26 0.17
CA LEU A 24 -3.81 7.37 -0.99
C LEU A 24 -2.70 7.62 -1.99
N ILE A 25 -1.96 6.57 -2.36
CA ILE A 25 -0.96 6.61 -3.41
C ILE A 25 -1.50 5.83 -4.61
N ASP A 26 -1.98 6.57 -5.60
CA ASP A 26 -2.49 6.05 -6.87
C ASP A 26 -1.77 6.79 -8.01
N ALA A 27 -0.44 6.65 -8.02
CA ALA A 27 0.46 7.35 -8.91
C ALA A 27 1.23 6.35 -9.78
N PHE A 28 1.28 6.63 -11.09
CA PHE A 28 1.93 5.74 -12.05
C PHE A 28 2.83 6.51 -13.02
N VAL A 29 3.96 5.88 -13.37
CA VAL A 29 4.75 6.19 -14.56
C VAL A 29 4.67 4.98 -15.48
N GLY A 30 3.98 5.12 -16.60
CA GLY A 30 3.54 3.95 -17.37
C GLY A 30 2.57 3.08 -16.54
N ALA A 31 2.92 1.82 -16.34
CA ALA A 31 2.12 0.87 -15.55
C ALA A 31 2.69 0.60 -14.15
N ARG A 32 3.66 1.38 -13.67
CA ARG A 32 4.35 1.13 -12.41
C ARG A 32 4.25 2.29 -11.45
N VAL A 33 4.19 1.99 -10.17
CA VAL A 33 4.32 2.98 -9.10
C VAL A 33 5.72 3.61 -9.19
N PRO A 34 5.84 4.95 -9.18
CA PRO A 34 7.13 5.61 -9.15
C PRO A 34 7.92 5.17 -7.90
N ARG A 35 9.10 4.59 -8.11
CA ARG A 35 9.86 3.98 -7.03
C ARG A 35 10.08 4.91 -5.83
N HIS A 36 10.40 6.18 -6.09
CA HIS A 36 10.65 7.20 -5.05
C HIS A 36 9.44 7.50 -4.15
N LEU A 37 8.22 7.05 -4.51
CA LEU A 37 7.02 7.19 -3.68
C LEU A 37 6.76 5.98 -2.78
N ALA A 38 7.52 4.90 -2.94
CA ALA A 38 7.28 3.62 -2.27
C ALA A 38 8.56 3.00 -1.67
N THR A 39 9.60 3.81 -1.45
CA THR A 39 10.78 3.41 -0.68
C THR A 39 10.47 3.43 0.82
N VAL A 40 11.29 2.76 1.61
CA VAL A 40 11.18 2.78 3.08
C VAL A 40 11.15 4.22 3.61
N GLU A 41 12.01 5.09 3.06
CA GLU A 41 12.14 6.49 3.46
C GLU A 41 10.88 7.30 3.09
N ALA A 42 10.31 7.08 1.91
CA ALA A 42 9.06 7.73 1.50
C ALA A 42 7.88 7.26 2.36
N LEU A 43 7.82 5.97 2.67
CA LEU A 43 6.74 5.40 3.49
C LEU A 43 6.88 5.76 4.98
N ALA A 44 8.08 6.03 5.47
CA ALA A 44 8.28 6.63 6.79
C ALA A 44 7.68 8.05 6.87
N ASP A 45 7.84 8.87 5.81
CA ASP A 45 7.16 10.17 5.72
C ASP A 45 5.64 10.02 5.68
N VAL A 46 5.11 9.05 4.93
CA VAL A 46 3.67 8.74 4.94
C VAL A 46 3.21 8.35 6.34
N ALA A 47 3.94 7.47 7.02
CA ALA A 47 3.62 7.02 8.38
C ALA A 47 3.58 8.18 9.38
N ARG A 48 4.54 9.10 9.28
CA ARG A 48 4.58 10.34 10.07
C ARG A 48 3.36 11.23 9.81
N VAL A 49 3.01 11.41 8.55
CA VAL A 49 1.92 12.30 8.13
C VAL A 49 0.54 11.77 8.51
N VAL A 50 0.31 10.45 8.43
CA VAL A 50 -0.99 9.86 8.81
C VAL A 50 -1.17 9.74 10.33
N GLY A 51 -0.10 9.76 11.12
CA GLY A 51 -0.18 9.66 12.58
C GLY A 51 -0.79 8.35 13.08
N PRO A 52 -0.97 8.21 14.42
CA PRO A 52 -1.30 6.94 15.06
C PRO A 52 -2.63 6.31 14.65
N GLY A 53 -3.64 7.11 14.32
CA GLY A 53 -4.98 6.63 13.92
C GLY A 53 -5.17 6.56 12.41
N GLY A 54 -4.17 6.96 11.64
CA GLY A 54 -4.27 7.06 10.19
C GLY A 54 -3.92 5.79 9.45
N ALA A 55 -4.19 5.81 8.15
CA ALA A 55 -3.90 4.69 7.25
C ALA A 55 -3.33 5.16 5.91
N VAL A 56 -2.60 4.29 5.24
CA VAL A 56 -2.17 4.45 3.86
C VAL A 56 -2.79 3.37 2.99
N ALA A 57 -3.13 3.71 1.75
CA ALA A 57 -3.43 2.72 0.72
C ALA A 57 -2.61 3.04 -0.54
N ILE A 58 -2.00 2.02 -1.11
CA ILE A 58 -1.16 2.12 -2.31
C ILE A 58 -1.71 1.17 -3.36
N ASN A 59 -2.12 1.71 -4.50
CA ASN A 59 -2.51 0.91 -5.66
C ASN A 59 -1.27 0.53 -6.46
N VAL A 60 -1.04 -0.77 -6.62
CA VAL A 60 0.10 -1.32 -7.35
C VAL A 60 -0.41 -2.20 -8.49
N VAL A 61 -0.02 -1.91 -9.71
CA VAL A 61 -0.21 -2.81 -10.86
C VAL A 61 1.04 -3.66 -10.99
N ASP A 62 0.89 -4.97 -10.97
CA ASP A 62 2.01 -5.89 -11.06
C ASP A 62 1.64 -7.19 -11.80
N ALA A 63 2.64 -7.98 -12.11
CA ALA A 63 2.52 -9.27 -12.77
C ALA A 63 3.43 -10.30 -12.08
N PRO A 64 3.14 -11.60 -12.23
CA PRO A 64 4.05 -12.61 -11.70
C PRO A 64 5.52 -12.34 -12.06
N PRO A 65 6.46 -12.40 -11.09
CA PRO A 65 6.36 -12.96 -9.73
C PRO A 65 5.92 -11.96 -8.64
N MET A 66 5.26 -10.86 -8.97
CA MET A 66 4.73 -9.84 -8.02
C MET A 66 5.85 -9.11 -7.24
N ALA A 67 6.92 -8.75 -7.94
CA ALA A 67 8.13 -8.21 -7.33
C ALA A 67 7.89 -6.83 -6.70
N ASP A 68 7.16 -5.95 -7.40
CA ASP A 68 6.88 -4.59 -6.95
C ASP A 68 5.93 -4.60 -5.73
N VAL A 69 4.84 -5.38 -5.79
CA VAL A 69 3.89 -5.55 -4.66
C VAL A 69 4.62 -6.06 -3.42
N ARG A 70 5.49 -7.07 -3.57
CA ARG A 70 6.25 -7.66 -2.45
C ARG A 70 7.24 -6.67 -1.86
N ALA A 71 7.99 -5.95 -2.69
CA ALA A 71 8.97 -4.97 -2.23
C ALA A 71 8.30 -3.81 -1.49
N ILE A 72 7.17 -3.29 -2.02
CA ILE A 72 6.39 -2.22 -1.38
C ILE A 72 5.73 -2.73 -0.09
N GLY A 73 5.21 -3.95 -0.08
CA GLY A 73 4.65 -4.59 1.12
C GLY A 73 5.69 -4.75 2.23
N THR A 74 6.93 -5.12 1.87
CA THR A 74 8.05 -5.18 2.83
C THR A 74 8.39 -3.79 3.36
N ALA A 75 8.45 -2.77 2.49
CA ALA A 75 8.72 -1.39 2.88
C ALA A 75 7.64 -0.82 3.81
N LEU A 76 6.36 -1.12 3.55
CA LEU A 76 5.25 -0.77 4.44
C LEU A 76 5.41 -1.40 5.82
N GLY A 77 5.83 -2.67 5.88
CA GLY A 77 6.04 -3.38 7.14
C GLY A 77 7.15 -2.81 8.04
N GLU A 78 8.04 -1.97 7.49
CA GLU A 78 9.05 -1.26 8.28
C GLU A 78 8.48 -0.01 8.97
N SER A 79 7.38 0.55 8.47
CA SER A 79 6.80 1.80 8.98
C SER A 79 5.42 1.62 9.64
N PHE A 80 4.72 0.52 9.36
CA PHE A 80 3.37 0.28 9.85
C PHE A 80 3.25 -1.07 10.56
N ALA A 81 2.56 -1.07 11.71
CA ALA A 81 2.36 -2.28 12.52
C ALA A 81 1.41 -3.29 11.85
N THR A 82 0.49 -2.81 11.04
CA THR A 82 -0.48 -3.65 10.30
C THR A 82 -0.37 -3.38 8.82
N VAL A 83 -0.11 -4.41 8.02
CA VAL A 83 -0.10 -4.34 6.56
C VAL A 83 -0.96 -5.47 5.99
N ALA A 84 -1.88 -5.14 5.10
CA ALA A 84 -2.76 -6.08 4.42
C ALA A 84 -2.77 -5.81 2.91
N ALA A 85 -3.20 -6.81 2.12
CA ALA A 85 -3.31 -6.66 0.68
C ALA A 85 -4.71 -7.04 0.19
N VAL A 86 -5.27 -6.23 -0.73
CA VAL A 86 -6.58 -6.46 -1.35
C VAL A 86 -6.38 -6.53 -2.87
N GLY A 87 -7.00 -7.50 -3.51
CA GLY A 87 -6.90 -7.66 -4.97
C GLY A 87 -7.66 -8.86 -5.47
N GLY A 88 -7.73 -9.03 -6.78
CA GLY A 88 -8.31 -10.23 -7.38
C GLY A 88 -7.61 -11.50 -6.87
N ARG A 89 -8.36 -12.53 -6.52
CA ARG A 89 -7.77 -13.78 -5.98
C ARG A 89 -6.67 -14.40 -6.85
N PRO A 90 -6.78 -14.42 -8.21
CA PRO A 90 -5.69 -14.91 -9.06
C PRO A 90 -4.43 -14.02 -9.01
N VAL A 91 -4.61 -12.70 -8.81
CA VAL A 91 -3.52 -11.73 -8.69
C VAL A 91 -2.79 -11.94 -7.36
N LEU A 92 -3.53 -12.00 -6.24
CA LEU A 92 -2.97 -12.25 -4.91
C LEU A 92 -2.23 -13.60 -4.80
N ARG A 93 -2.59 -14.57 -5.65
CA ARG A 93 -1.88 -15.84 -5.75
C ARG A 93 -0.67 -15.80 -6.71
N GLY A 94 -0.35 -14.63 -7.27
CA GLY A 94 0.74 -14.48 -8.23
C GLY A 94 0.54 -15.26 -9.54
N ARG A 95 -0.71 -15.53 -9.93
CA ARG A 95 -1.04 -16.31 -11.14
C ARG A 95 -1.45 -15.43 -12.33
N ARG A 96 -1.74 -14.15 -12.08
CA ARG A 96 -2.21 -13.21 -13.10
C ARG A 96 -1.71 -11.80 -12.77
N ALA A 97 -1.48 -11.01 -13.79
CA ALA A 97 -1.26 -9.56 -13.66
C ALA A 97 -2.55 -8.87 -13.23
N GLY A 98 -2.40 -7.78 -12.47
CA GLY A 98 -3.53 -6.95 -12.05
C GLY A 98 -3.17 -6.01 -10.91
N ASN A 99 -4.21 -5.37 -10.38
CA ASN A 99 -4.08 -4.43 -9.28
C ASN A 99 -4.08 -5.15 -7.92
N VAL A 100 -3.20 -4.69 -7.05
CA VAL A 100 -3.20 -4.99 -5.62
C VAL A 100 -3.18 -3.68 -4.87
N VAL A 101 -4.11 -3.49 -3.94
CA VAL A 101 -4.09 -2.37 -3.00
C VAL A 101 -3.44 -2.86 -1.72
N LEU A 102 -2.26 -2.34 -1.42
CA LEU A 102 -1.60 -2.54 -0.13
C LEU A 102 -2.13 -1.48 0.84
N VAL A 103 -2.48 -1.90 2.05
CA VAL A 103 -3.00 -1.03 3.10
C VAL A 103 -2.11 -1.13 4.33
N GLY A 104 -1.67 0.01 4.86
CA GLY A 104 -0.87 0.09 6.10
C GLY A 104 -1.53 0.94 7.16
N GLY A 105 -1.34 0.58 8.44
CA GLY A 105 -1.82 1.36 9.58
C GLY A 105 -0.95 1.16 10.82
N HIS A 106 -0.90 2.17 11.71
CA HIS A 106 -0.16 2.08 12.98
C HIS A 106 -0.85 1.17 14.00
N GLY A 107 -2.15 0.98 13.86
CA GLY A 107 -2.98 0.14 14.71
C GLY A 107 -3.86 -0.83 13.91
N PRO A 108 -4.85 -1.43 14.56
CA PRO A 108 -5.79 -2.33 13.90
C PRO A 108 -6.54 -1.65 12.76
N LEU A 109 -6.57 -2.29 11.60
CA LEU A 109 -7.36 -1.86 10.45
C LEU A 109 -8.72 -2.60 10.44
N PRO A 110 -9.80 -1.99 9.92
CA PRO A 110 -11.13 -2.61 9.86
C PRO A 110 -11.21 -3.67 8.74
N LEU A 111 -10.29 -4.63 8.75
CA LEU A 111 -10.08 -5.58 7.65
C LEU A 111 -11.29 -6.47 7.39
N GLU A 112 -12.07 -6.81 8.42
CA GLU A 112 -13.29 -7.58 8.23
C GLU A 112 -14.33 -6.82 7.39
N ARG A 113 -14.50 -5.52 7.65
CA ARG A 113 -15.39 -4.67 6.85
C ARG A 113 -14.89 -4.54 5.41
N VAL A 114 -13.57 -4.43 5.22
CA VAL A 114 -12.94 -4.41 3.89
C VAL A 114 -13.20 -5.73 3.17
N ARG A 115 -13.02 -6.87 3.84
CA ARG A 115 -13.24 -8.21 3.29
C ARG A 115 -14.69 -8.41 2.83
N VAL A 116 -15.65 -8.03 3.65
CA VAL A 116 -17.07 -8.13 3.31
C VAL A 116 -17.39 -7.30 2.06
N ARG A 117 -16.93 -6.05 2.00
CA ARG A 117 -17.17 -5.18 0.85
C ARG A 117 -16.46 -5.69 -0.42
N ALA A 118 -15.21 -6.11 -0.30
CA ALA A 118 -14.45 -6.63 -1.42
C ALA A 118 -15.05 -7.90 -2.04
N THR A 119 -15.66 -8.76 -1.21
CA THR A 119 -16.34 -9.97 -1.70
C THR A 119 -17.71 -9.69 -2.33
N ALA A 120 -18.37 -8.63 -1.91
CA ALA A 120 -19.70 -8.22 -2.43
C ALA A 120 -19.60 -7.35 -3.69
N ASP A 121 -18.42 -6.93 -4.11
CA ASP A 121 -18.21 -6.14 -5.32
C ASP A 121 -18.55 -6.95 -6.58
N PRO A 122 -19.13 -6.35 -7.63
CA PRO A 122 -19.35 -7.01 -8.93
C PRO A 122 -18.09 -7.63 -9.54
N SER A 123 -16.90 -7.10 -9.17
CA SER A 123 -15.59 -7.70 -9.46
C SER A 123 -14.94 -8.18 -8.15
N PRO A 124 -15.31 -9.39 -7.65
CA PRO A 124 -14.94 -9.82 -6.30
C PRO A 124 -13.44 -9.86 -6.09
N ALA A 125 -12.98 -9.17 -5.06
CA ALA A 125 -11.61 -9.20 -4.60
C ALA A 125 -11.46 -10.09 -3.35
N GLY A 126 -10.23 -10.57 -3.12
CA GLY A 126 -9.81 -11.21 -1.90
C GLY A 126 -9.02 -10.25 -1.01
N LEU A 127 -8.77 -10.68 0.20
CA LEU A 127 -7.91 -9.97 1.16
C LEU A 127 -6.89 -10.98 1.71
N LEU A 128 -5.62 -10.59 1.73
CA LEU A 128 -4.60 -11.23 2.53
C LEU A 128 -4.55 -10.53 3.88
N SER A 129 -4.70 -11.28 4.95
CA SER A 129 -4.50 -10.81 6.33
C SER A 129 -3.06 -10.32 6.53
N PRO A 130 -2.75 -9.61 7.63
CA PRO A 130 -1.38 -9.18 7.90
C PRO A 130 -0.37 -10.31 7.91
N ALA A 131 -0.70 -11.47 8.49
CA ALA A 131 0.17 -12.63 8.51
C ALA A 131 0.38 -13.23 7.10
N GLU A 132 -0.68 -13.30 6.29
CA GLU A 132 -0.60 -13.77 4.90
C GLU A 132 0.18 -12.79 4.02
N THR A 133 0.00 -11.48 4.23
CA THR A 133 0.75 -10.43 3.52
C THR A 133 2.23 -10.49 3.86
N ALA A 134 2.58 -10.64 5.13
CA ALA A 134 3.98 -10.81 5.56
C ALA A 134 4.60 -12.09 4.96
N ALA A 135 3.84 -13.19 4.91
CA ALA A 135 4.28 -14.43 4.27
C ALA A 135 4.46 -14.26 2.75
N PHE A 136 3.56 -13.53 2.10
CA PHE A 136 3.63 -13.22 0.67
C PHE A 136 4.85 -12.37 0.31
N CYS A 137 5.23 -11.41 1.16
CA CYS A 137 6.39 -10.53 0.95
C CYS A 137 7.73 -11.14 1.37
N ARG A 138 7.72 -12.26 2.06
CA ARG A 138 8.92 -12.88 2.64
C ARG A 138 10.04 -13.09 1.63
N GLY A 139 11.25 -12.70 2.01
CA GLY A 139 12.46 -12.85 1.19
C GLY A 139 12.61 -11.80 0.08
N THR A 140 11.67 -10.86 -0.06
CA THR A 140 11.79 -9.76 -1.00
C THR A 140 12.30 -8.52 -0.26
N PRO A 141 13.44 -7.92 -0.66
CA PRO A 141 13.95 -6.71 -0.03
C PRO A 141 13.03 -5.51 -0.32
N ALA A 142 12.90 -4.63 0.67
CA ALA A 142 12.21 -3.36 0.49
C ALA A 142 12.94 -2.44 -0.49
N TRP A 143 12.23 -1.58 -1.18
CA TRP A 143 12.86 -0.50 -1.92
C TRP A 143 13.41 0.57 -0.97
N ARG A 144 14.59 1.05 -1.28
CA ARG A 144 15.27 2.14 -0.56
C ARG A 144 15.75 3.22 -1.53
N ASP A 145 16.00 4.41 -1.00
CA ASP A 145 16.56 5.57 -1.75
C ASP A 145 17.97 5.32 -2.24
#